data_4e60f3a4bc7c19c7551b8db661bc991e
#
_entry.id   4e60f3a4bc7c19c7551b8db661bc991e
#
_cell.length_a   1.000
_cell.length_b   1.000
_cell.length_c   1.000
_cell.angle_alpha   90.00
_cell.angle_beta   90.00
_cell.angle_gamma   90.00
#
_symmetry.space_group_name_H-M   'P 1'
#
loop_
_entity.id
_entity.type
_entity.pdbx_description
1 polymer ?
#
loop_
_entity_poly.entity_id
_entity_poly.type
_entity_poly.pdbx_seq_one_letter_code
_entity_poly.pdbx_strand_id
1 'polypeptide(L)'
;ETDLDLGHYERFTGIRTTRDNNYTTGQIYKSVIEKERRGDYLGRTIQVIPHITDEIKRSIMYLGRKNQYDFVITEVGGTVGDIESTPFLETIRQLKWELGKRALCIHLTYVPYLAAAKELKTKPTQHSVKELQSLGIQPDILVLRAEKDLSVNLRKKVAAFCNVSPEAVIQSIDQNTIYEVPVRMAEQKLDSIILQKFNLSTEKEAEMGPWMHFLERRHNAKEIIRIGLVGKYNLQDAYKSILESLSQAATYNDRKLKTEFINSEKLTTDNVAGYIDKMDGIIICPGFGQRGIEGKIIATQYCREHDIPTFGICLGMQMMV
;
A
#
# COMPACT_ATOMS: atom_id res chain seq x y z
N GLU A 1 -11.68 -10.85 4.73
CA GLU A 1 -10.27 -10.52 4.87
C GLU A 1 -9.98 -9.35 3.96
N THR A 2 -9.42 -8.28 4.50
CA THR A 2 -9.21 -7.03 3.77
C THR A 2 -7.72 -6.74 3.79
N ASP A 3 -7.14 -6.44 2.62
CA ASP A 3 -5.75 -6.05 2.50
C ASP A 3 -5.51 -4.67 3.15
N LEU A 4 -4.40 -4.53 3.87
CA LEU A 4 -4.00 -3.26 4.50
C LEU A 4 -3.72 -2.16 3.46
N ASP A 5 -3.34 -2.54 2.25
CA ASP A 5 -3.01 -1.61 1.16
C ASP A 5 -4.21 -0.80 0.67
N LEU A 6 -5.45 -1.32 0.81
CA LEU A 6 -6.65 -0.55 0.49
C LEU A 6 -6.73 0.77 1.25
N GLY A 7 -6.32 0.79 2.52
CA GLY A 7 -6.25 2.02 3.31
C GLY A 7 -5.25 3.03 2.74
N HIS A 8 -4.13 2.57 2.17
CA HIS A 8 -3.19 3.43 1.46
C HIS A 8 -3.82 3.98 0.17
N TYR A 9 -4.47 3.14 -0.63
CA TYR A 9 -5.12 3.59 -1.86
C TYR A 9 -6.16 4.66 -1.59
N GLU A 10 -7.00 4.50 -0.57
CA GLU A 10 -7.97 5.52 -0.17
C GLU A 10 -7.32 6.85 0.22
N ARG A 11 -6.24 6.81 0.99
CA ARG A 11 -5.52 8.02 1.43
C ARG A 11 -4.88 8.79 0.28
N PHE A 12 -4.37 8.09 -0.74
CA PHE A 12 -3.69 8.72 -1.86
C PHE A 12 -4.64 9.14 -2.99
N THR A 13 -5.74 8.43 -3.19
CA THR A 13 -6.68 8.70 -4.29
C THR A 13 -7.92 9.48 -3.86
N GLY A 14 -8.25 9.49 -2.57
CA GLY A 14 -9.51 10.02 -2.06
C GLY A 14 -10.76 9.20 -2.44
N ILE A 15 -10.57 8.02 -3.06
CA ILE A 15 -11.65 7.14 -3.51
C ILE A 15 -11.92 6.10 -2.42
N ARG A 16 -13.18 5.98 -1.99
CA ARG A 16 -13.57 4.91 -1.07
C ARG A 16 -13.55 3.56 -1.77
N THR A 17 -12.85 2.61 -1.16
CA THR A 17 -12.85 1.22 -1.63
C THR A 17 -14.08 0.45 -1.16
N THR A 18 -14.43 -0.56 -1.91
CA THR A 18 -15.53 -1.48 -1.64
C THR A 18 -15.02 -2.91 -1.68
N ARG A 19 -15.89 -3.89 -1.47
CA ARG A 19 -15.54 -5.31 -1.64
C ARG A 19 -15.08 -5.66 -3.04
N ASP A 20 -15.45 -4.86 -4.04
CA ASP A 20 -15.08 -5.06 -5.43
C ASP A 20 -13.63 -4.61 -5.74
N ASN A 21 -12.95 -3.99 -4.79
CA ASN A 21 -11.56 -3.52 -4.95
C ASN A 21 -10.50 -4.52 -4.49
N ASN A 22 -10.90 -5.65 -3.90
CA ASN A 22 -9.96 -6.66 -3.43
C ASN A 22 -10.49 -8.08 -3.71
N TYR A 23 -9.68 -8.87 -4.41
CA TYR A 23 -9.98 -10.25 -4.73
C TYR A 23 -8.80 -11.14 -4.32
N THR A 24 -9.03 -12.02 -3.33
CA THR A 24 -8.05 -13.00 -2.92
C THR A 24 -8.12 -14.25 -3.81
N THR A 25 -7.03 -15.00 -3.86
CA THR A 25 -6.98 -16.32 -4.51
C THR A 25 -8.11 -17.22 -4.04
N GLY A 26 -8.36 -17.27 -2.73
CA GLY A 26 -9.44 -18.06 -2.15
C GLY A 26 -10.83 -17.66 -2.64
N GLN A 27 -11.09 -16.36 -2.79
CA GLN A 27 -12.37 -15.87 -3.33
C GLN A 27 -12.57 -16.28 -4.79
N ILE A 28 -11.53 -16.18 -5.62
CA ILE A 28 -11.56 -16.59 -7.03
C ILE A 28 -11.87 -18.09 -7.15
N TYR A 29 -11.09 -18.93 -6.47
CA TYR A 29 -11.29 -20.38 -6.52
C TYR A 29 -12.64 -20.81 -5.95
N LYS A 30 -13.06 -20.23 -4.84
CA LYS A 30 -14.38 -20.47 -4.26
C LYS A 30 -15.50 -20.16 -5.26
N SER A 31 -15.43 -19.01 -5.93
CA SER A 31 -16.42 -18.62 -6.96
C SER A 31 -16.53 -19.64 -8.07
N VAL A 32 -15.40 -20.13 -8.59
CA VAL A 32 -15.38 -21.13 -9.66
C VAL A 32 -15.92 -22.48 -9.19
N ILE A 33 -15.54 -22.94 -8.00
CA ILE A 33 -16.03 -24.20 -7.40
C ILE A 33 -17.54 -24.13 -7.16
N GLU A 34 -18.05 -23.01 -6.65
CA GLU A 34 -19.50 -22.85 -6.45
C GLU A 34 -20.28 -22.86 -7.79
N LYS A 35 -19.74 -22.24 -8.83
CA LYS A 35 -20.31 -22.29 -10.18
C LYS A 35 -20.33 -23.71 -10.75
N GLU A 36 -19.25 -24.46 -10.58
CA GLU A 36 -19.15 -25.85 -10.99
C GLU A 36 -20.24 -26.70 -10.31
N ARG A 37 -20.36 -26.59 -8.98
CA ARG A 37 -21.35 -27.35 -8.20
C ARG A 37 -22.81 -27.00 -8.53
N ARG A 38 -23.08 -25.76 -8.96
CA ARG A 38 -24.40 -25.37 -9.47
C ARG A 38 -24.70 -25.84 -10.88
N GLY A 39 -23.70 -26.39 -11.59
CA GLY A 39 -23.83 -26.81 -12.98
C GLY A 39 -23.66 -25.70 -14.01
N ASP A 40 -23.15 -24.53 -13.63
CA ASP A 40 -23.01 -23.37 -14.53
C ASP A 40 -22.11 -23.70 -15.75
N TYR A 41 -21.23 -24.70 -15.62
CA TYR A 41 -20.32 -25.12 -16.68
C TYR A 41 -20.81 -26.31 -17.51
N LEU A 42 -22.05 -26.74 -17.31
CA LEU A 42 -22.72 -27.77 -18.10
C LEU A 42 -21.92 -29.09 -18.24
N GLY A 43 -21.28 -29.54 -17.15
CA GLY A 43 -20.49 -30.78 -17.13
C GLY A 43 -19.11 -30.70 -17.78
N ARG A 44 -18.65 -29.53 -18.16
CA ARG A 44 -17.27 -29.34 -18.69
C ARG A 44 -16.23 -29.50 -17.59
N THR A 45 -15.10 -30.07 -17.97
CA THR A 45 -13.92 -30.14 -17.07
C THR A 45 -13.41 -28.73 -16.75
N ILE A 46 -13.33 -28.39 -15.47
CA ILE A 46 -12.81 -27.12 -15.00
C ILE A 46 -11.28 -27.11 -15.03
N GLN A 47 -10.72 -26.05 -15.58
CA GLN A 47 -9.27 -25.86 -15.72
C GLN A 47 -8.89 -24.45 -15.25
N VAL A 48 -7.61 -24.23 -14.94
CA VAL A 48 -7.11 -22.90 -14.63
C VAL A 48 -7.34 -21.96 -15.80
N ILE A 49 -7.00 -22.40 -17.00
CA ILE A 49 -7.33 -21.73 -18.25
C ILE A 49 -8.45 -22.52 -18.94
N PRO A 50 -9.62 -21.94 -19.23
CA PRO A 50 -9.95 -20.52 -19.06
C PRO A 50 -10.69 -20.16 -17.77
N HIS A 51 -11.15 -21.11 -16.95
CA HIS A 51 -12.20 -20.85 -15.95
C HIS A 51 -11.73 -19.94 -14.80
N ILE A 52 -10.52 -20.18 -14.26
CA ILE A 52 -9.93 -19.32 -13.20
C ILE A 52 -9.48 -17.99 -13.82
N THR A 53 -8.82 -18.01 -14.97
CA THR A 53 -8.36 -16.78 -15.63
C THR A 53 -9.52 -15.89 -16.03
N ASP A 54 -10.63 -16.43 -16.52
CA ASP A 54 -11.82 -15.65 -16.87
C ASP A 54 -12.51 -15.03 -15.64
N GLU A 55 -12.49 -15.75 -14.51
CA GLU A 55 -12.99 -15.20 -13.25
C GLU A 55 -12.15 -14.03 -12.75
N ILE A 56 -10.81 -14.14 -12.86
CA ILE A 56 -9.90 -13.04 -12.52
C ILE A 56 -10.09 -11.87 -13.48
N LYS A 57 -10.16 -12.10 -14.82
CA LYS A 57 -10.44 -11.05 -15.80
C LYS A 57 -11.74 -10.32 -15.49
N ARG A 58 -12.80 -11.08 -15.19
CA ARG A 58 -14.10 -10.51 -14.83
C ARG A 58 -13.99 -9.58 -13.64
N SER A 59 -13.25 -9.99 -12.61
CA SER A 59 -13.03 -9.20 -11.39
C SER A 59 -12.25 -7.91 -11.68
N ILE A 60 -11.16 -7.98 -12.44
CA ILE A 60 -10.35 -6.81 -12.83
C ILE A 60 -11.19 -5.81 -13.65
N MET A 61 -11.96 -6.31 -14.63
CA MET A 61 -12.72 -5.47 -15.54
C MET A 61 -14.01 -4.92 -14.92
N TYR A 62 -14.45 -5.48 -13.80
CA TYR A 62 -15.75 -5.16 -13.21
C TYR A 62 -15.85 -3.70 -12.77
N LEU A 63 -14.85 -3.17 -12.08
CA LEU A 63 -14.85 -1.79 -11.58
C LEU A 63 -14.92 -0.77 -12.72
N GLY A 64 -14.15 -0.98 -13.77
CA GLY A 64 -14.14 -0.08 -14.92
C GLY A 64 -15.51 -0.04 -15.63
N ARG A 65 -16.17 -1.22 -15.76
CA ARG A 65 -17.49 -1.32 -16.36
C ARG A 65 -18.60 -0.71 -15.51
N LYS A 66 -18.55 -0.95 -14.19
CA LYS A 66 -19.57 -0.50 -13.23
C LYS A 66 -19.55 1.01 -13.03
N ASN A 67 -18.39 1.61 -12.90
CA ASN A 67 -18.23 3.00 -12.45
C ASN A 67 -17.77 3.94 -13.57
N GLN A 68 -17.56 3.44 -14.78
CA GLN A 68 -17.09 4.21 -15.94
C GLN A 68 -15.81 5.02 -15.67
N TYR A 69 -14.86 4.40 -14.95
CA TYR A 69 -13.56 5.02 -14.70
C TYR A 69 -12.73 5.14 -15.98
N ASP A 70 -12.01 6.26 -16.13
CA ASP A 70 -11.05 6.44 -17.22
C ASP A 70 -9.86 5.50 -17.08
N PHE A 71 -9.43 5.25 -15.83
CA PHE A 71 -8.33 4.36 -15.49
C PHE A 71 -8.71 3.38 -14.38
N VAL A 72 -8.30 2.13 -14.54
CA VAL A 72 -8.34 1.11 -13.50
C VAL A 72 -6.92 0.65 -13.24
N ILE A 73 -6.44 0.87 -12.03
CA ILE A 73 -5.12 0.41 -11.58
C ILE A 73 -5.34 -0.88 -10.81
N THR A 74 -4.75 -1.97 -11.29
CA THR A 74 -4.81 -3.28 -10.64
C THR A 74 -3.42 -3.64 -10.15
N GLU A 75 -3.30 -3.81 -8.84
CA GLU A 75 -2.10 -4.35 -8.21
C GLU A 75 -2.23 -5.87 -8.14
N VAL A 76 -1.17 -6.57 -8.55
CA VAL A 76 -1.05 -8.02 -8.42
C VAL A 76 0.01 -8.30 -7.36
N GLY A 77 -0.44 -8.78 -6.21
CA GLY A 77 0.41 -9.07 -5.06
C GLY A 77 1.31 -10.28 -5.28
N GLY A 78 2.37 -10.36 -4.49
CA GLY A 78 3.36 -11.43 -4.51
C GLY A 78 4.54 -11.14 -5.43
N THR A 79 5.47 -12.09 -5.47
CA THR A 79 6.69 -12.00 -6.27
C THR A 79 6.48 -12.73 -7.60
N VAL A 80 6.97 -12.14 -8.69
CA VAL A 80 6.97 -12.82 -10.00
C VAL A 80 7.80 -14.09 -9.91
N GLY A 81 7.21 -15.22 -10.28
CA GLY A 81 7.79 -16.55 -10.14
C GLY A 81 7.18 -17.37 -9.00
N ASP A 82 6.43 -16.77 -8.10
CA ASP A 82 5.69 -17.51 -7.07
C ASP A 82 4.53 -18.30 -7.67
N ILE A 83 4.36 -19.54 -7.21
CA ILE A 83 3.32 -20.45 -7.71
C ILE A 83 1.92 -19.86 -7.55
N GLU A 84 1.67 -19.20 -6.43
CA GLU A 84 0.40 -18.58 -6.08
C GLU A 84 -0.01 -17.47 -7.05
N SER A 85 0.98 -16.78 -7.62
CA SER A 85 0.76 -15.66 -8.56
C SER A 85 0.50 -16.11 -10.01
N THR A 86 0.82 -17.36 -10.34
CA THR A 86 0.78 -17.88 -11.73
C THR A 86 -0.55 -17.65 -12.45
N PRO A 87 -1.74 -17.94 -11.87
CA PRO A 87 -3.02 -17.71 -12.55
C PRO A 87 -3.30 -16.23 -12.81
N PHE A 88 -2.84 -15.35 -11.91
CA PHE A 88 -2.97 -13.90 -12.07
C PHE A 88 -2.06 -13.37 -13.18
N LEU A 89 -0.81 -13.80 -13.20
CA LEU A 89 0.14 -13.41 -14.25
C LEU A 89 -0.31 -13.91 -15.63
N GLU A 90 -0.80 -15.15 -15.72
CA GLU A 90 -1.40 -15.66 -16.96
C GLU A 90 -2.61 -14.80 -17.38
N THR A 91 -3.44 -14.38 -16.43
CA THR A 91 -4.57 -13.48 -16.71
C THR A 91 -4.10 -12.13 -17.24
N ILE A 92 -3.04 -11.53 -16.65
CA ILE A 92 -2.46 -10.27 -17.13
C ILE A 92 -1.90 -10.43 -18.55
N ARG A 93 -1.23 -11.54 -18.84
CA ARG A 93 -0.74 -11.84 -20.19
C ARG A 93 -1.90 -11.83 -21.20
N GLN A 94 -3.01 -12.51 -20.88
CA GLN A 94 -4.20 -12.53 -21.73
C GLN A 94 -4.84 -11.15 -21.85
N LEU A 95 -5.00 -10.40 -20.76
CA LEU A 95 -5.56 -9.05 -20.79
C LEU A 95 -4.72 -8.09 -21.63
N LYS A 96 -3.39 -8.16 -21.53
CA LYS A 96 -2.53 -7.34 -22.40
C LYS A 96 -2.72 -7.66 -23.87
N TRP A 97 -2.91 -8.94 -24.21
CA TRP A 97 -3.23 -9.35 -25.58
C TRP A 97 -4.60 -8.84 -26.03
N GLU A 98 -5.63 -9.04 -25.22
CA GLU A 98 -7.03 -8.69 -25.56
C GLU A 98 -7.26 -7.17 -25.63
N LEU A 99 -6.63 -6.41 -24.73
CA LEU A 99 -6.80 -4.96 -24.62
C LEU A 99 -5.79 -4.17 -25.48
N GLY A 100 -4.68 -4.80 -25.86
CA GLY A 100 -3.63 -4.16 -26.65
C GLY A 100 -3.11 -2.89 -25.98
N LYS A 101 -3.15 -1.76 -26.68
CA LYS A 101 -2.66 -0.46 -26.18
C LYS A 101 -3.47 0.12 -25.00
N ARG A 102 -4.58 -0.49 -24.61
CA ARG A 102 -5.39 -0.09 -23.45
C ARG A 102 -4.95 -0.75 -22.14
N ALA A 103 -3.91 -1.57 -22.16
CA ALA A 103 -3.35 -2.19 -20.98
C ALA A 103 -1.85 -1.97 -20.92
N LEU A 104 -1.38 -1.38 -19.82
CA LEU A 104 0.04 -1.23 -19.50
C LEU A 104 0.43 -2.14 -18.35
N CYS A 105 1.64 -2.65 -18.40
CA CYS A 105 2.26 -3.38 -17.30
C CYS A 105 3.37 -2.52 -16.69
N ILE A 106 3.19 -2.12 -15.45
CA ILE A 106 4.22 -1.46 -14.64
C ILE A 106 4.80 -2.52 -13.71
N HIS A 107 6.09 -2.78 -13.83
CA HIS A 107 6.75 -3.78 -13.01
C HIS A 107 7.62 -3.12 -11.95
N LEU A 108 7.30 -3.40 -10.69
CA LEU A 108 8.06 -2.93 -9.53
C LEU A 108 9.14 -3.95 -9.18
N THR A 109 10.39 -3.48 -9.08
CA THR A 109 11.54 -4.33 -8.72
C THR A 109 12.40 -3.68 -7.65
N TYR A 110 13.26 -4.47 -7.03
CA TYR A 110 14.19 -4.00 -6.01
C TYR A 110 15.63 -3.97 -6.52
N VAL A 111 16.32 -2.87 -6.25
CA VAL A 111 17.74 -2.67 -6.54
C VAL A 111 18.49 -2.55 -5.21
N PRO A 112 18.99 -3.66 -4.65
CA PRO A 112 19.65 -3.65 -3.35
C PRO A 112 20.97 -2.87 -3.39
N TYR A 113 21.25 -2.14 -2.32
CA TYR A 113 22.55 -1.56 -2.05
C TYR A 113 23.37 -2.52 -1.18
N LEU A 114 24.53 -2.92 -1.69
CA LEU A 114 25.46 -3.77 -0.93
C LEU A 114 26.45 -2.87 -0.18
N ALA A 115 26.27 -2.72 1.12
CA ALA A 115 27.08 -1.84 1.96
C ALA A 115 28.58 -2.20 1.90
N ALA A 116 28.93 -3.48 1.89
CA ALA A 116 30.31 -3.96 1.81
C ALA A 116 30.99 -3.58 0.49
N ALA A 117 30.25 -3.64 -0.62
CA ALA A 117 30.78 -3.31 -1.96
C ALA A 117 30.54 -1.83 -2.33
N LYS A 118 29.78 -1.10 -1.51
CA LYS A 118 29.34 0.30 -1.75
C LYS A 118 28.72 0.52 -3.13
N GLU A 119 27.94 -0.45 -3.58
CA GLU A 119 27.31 -0.40 -4.91
C GLU A 119 25.87 -0.91 -4.94
N LEU A 120 25.10 -0.39 -5.91
CA LEU A 120 23.76 -0.88 -6.23
C LEU A 120 23.83 -2.06 -7.20
N LYS A 121 23.09 -3.13 -6.93
CA LYS A 121 23.05 -4.35 -7.76
C LYS A 121 21.77 -4.43 -8.58
N THR A 122 21.92 -4.40 -9.91
CA THR A 122 20.78 -4.48 -10.86
C THR A 122 20.43 -5.92 -11.28
N LYS A 123 21.19 -6.91 -10.86
CA LYS A 123 20.93 -8.32 -11.21
C LYS A 123 19.57 -8.83 -10.74
N PRO A 124 19.13 -8.56 -9.50
CA PRO A 124 17.78 -8.97 -9.05
C PRO A 124 16.68 -8.42 -9.95
N THR A 125 16.74 -7.13 -10.31
CA THR A 125 15.82 -6.51 -11.28
C THR A 125 15.84 -7.22 -12.63
N GLN A 126 17.02 -7.49 -13.19
CA GLN A 126 17.16 -8.18 -14.47
C GLN A 126 16.56 -9.60 -14.43
N HIS A 127 16.73 -10.33 -13.33
CA HIS A 127 16.14 -11.66 -13.14
C HIS A 127 14.62 -11.57 -13.03
N SER A 128 14.10 -10.66 -12.21
CA SER A 128 12.66 -10.47 -12.06
C SER A 128 11.97 -10.14 -13.38
N VAL A 129 12.57 -9.24 -14.18
CA VAL A 129 12.05 -8.90 -15.52
C VAL A 129 12.13 -10.08 -16.48
N LYS A 130 13.23 -10.85 -16.47
CA LYS A 130 13.34 -12.06 -17.30
C LYS A 130 12.30 -13.11 -16.95
N GLU A 131 12.02 -13.29 -15.66
CA GLU A 131 10.98 -14.21 -15.22
C GLU A 131 9.61 -13.74 -15.72
N LEU A 132 9.27 -12.45 -15.60
CA LEU A 132 8.05 -11.90 -16.15
C LEU A 132 7.95 -12.07 -17.68
N GLN A 133 9.05 -11.86 -18.40
CA GLN A 133 9.14 -12.07 -19.85
C GLN A 133 8.97 -13.54 -20.24
N SER A 134 9.47 -14.48 -19.43
CA SER A 134 9.29 -15.93 -19.66
C SER A 134 7.82 -16.36 -19.62
N LEU A 135 7.01 -15.63 -18.87
CA LEU A 135 5.55 -15.77 -18.83
C LEU A 135 4.83 -15.05 -20.00
N GLY A 136 5.57 -14.45 -20.93
CA GLY A 136 5.03 -13.73 -22.07
C GLY A 136 4.54 -12.30 -21.77
N ILE A 137 4.99 -11.71 -20.66
CA ILE A 137 4.63 -10.34 -20.28
C ILE A 137 5.86 -9.43 -20.44
N GLN A 138 5.82 -8.49 -21.38
CA GLN A 138 6.79 -7.41 -21.48
C GLN A 138 6.32 -6.24 -20.63
N PRO A 139 7.09 -5.79 -19.62
CA PRO A 139 6.76 -4.58 -18.88
C PRO A 139 6.89 -3.34 -19.80
N ASP A 140 5.99 -2.40 -19.64
CA ASP A 140 5.99 -1.12 -20.34
C ASP A 140 6.77 -0.05 -19.59
N ILE A 141 6.75 -0.13 -18.26
CA ILE A 141 7.43 0.77 -17.33
C ILE A 141 8.06 -0.07 -16.21
N LEU A 142 9.25 0.33 -15.79
CA LEU A 142 9.92 -0.23 -14.61
C LEU A 142 9.96 0.81 -13.50
N VAL A 143 9.58 0.41 -12.30
CA VAL A 143 9.78 1.19 -11.08
C VAL A 143 10.82 0.48 -10.22
N LEU A 144 11.96 1.12 -10.04
CA LEU A 144 13.12 0.57 -9.33
C LEU A 144 13.13 1.08 -7.89
N ARG A 145 12.71 0.24 -6.96
CA ARG A 145 12.84 0.54 -5.54
C ARG A 145 14.29 0.41 -5.10
N ALA A 146 14.83 1.43 -4.44
CA ALA A 146 16.20 1.43 -3.95
C ALA A 146 16.36 2.35 -2.74
N GLU A 147 17.39 2.10 -1.92
CA GLU A 147 17.76 2.95 -0.79
C GLU A 147 18.49 4.23 -1.23
N LYS A 148 19.15 4.20 -2.40
CA LYS A 148 19.98 5.27 -2.90
C LYS A 148 19.69 5.58 -4.37
N ASP A 149 19.98 6.81 -4.77
CA ASP A 149 19.82 7.27 -6.14
C ASP A 149 20.58 6.40 -7.15
N LEU A 150 19.89 6.05 -8.22
CA LEU A 150 20.47 5.35 -9.35
C LEU A 150 21.03 6.36 -10.37
N SER A 151 22.28 6.20 -10.72
CA SER A 151 22.87 7.03 -11.78
C SER A 151 22.14 6.85 -13.12
N VAL A 152 22.18 7.88 -13.96
CA VAL A 152 21.59 7.84 -15.32
C VAL A 152 22.12 6.64 -16.11
N ASN A 153 23.42 6.35 -16.00
CA ASN A 153 24.04 5.23 -16.69
C ASN A 153 23.51 3.88 -16.19
N LEU A 154 23.26 3.75 -14.89
CA LEU A 154 22.70 2.53 -14.31
C LEU A 154 21.26 2.31 -14.79
N ARG A 155 20.43 3.35 -14.83
CA ARG A 155 19.06 3.29 -15.37
C ARG A 155 19.05 2.93 -16.85
N LYS A 156 19.93 3.55 -17.68
CA LYS A 156 20.09 3.18 -19.09
C LYS A 156 20.50 1.72 -19.28
N LYS A 157 21.41 1.22 -18.44
CA LYS A 157 21.80 -0.20 -18.44
C LYS A 157 20.62 -1.11 -18.14
N VAL A 158 19.81 -0.80 -17.11
CA VAL A 158 18.59 -1.57 -16.78
C VAL A 158 17.61 -1.53 -17.95
N ALA A 159 17.37 -0.36 -18.53
CA ALA A 159 16.49 -0.18 -19.68
C ALA A 159 16.87 -1.11 -20.84
N ALA A 160 18.16 -1.13 -21.21
CA ALA A 160 18.67 -1.98 -22.28
C ALA A 160 18.50 -3.50 -21.98
N PHE A 161 18.78 -3.94 -20.74
CA PHE A 161 18.62 -5.33 -20.36
C PHE A 161 17.15 -5.80 -20.31
N CYS A 162 16.24 -4.90 -20.03
CA CYS A 162 14.83 -5.20 -19.80
C CYS A 162 13.92 -4.86 -21.00
N ASN A 163 14.50 -4.39 -22.11
CA ASN A 163 13.76 -3.94 -23.31
C ASN A 163 12.67 -2.89 -22.97
N VAL A 164 13.05 -1.90 -22.15
CA VAL A 164 12.20 -0.78 -21.77
C VAL A 164 12.91 0.50 -22.18
N SER A 165 12.18 1.51 -22.63
CA SER A 165 12.78 2.80 -22.97
C SER A 165 13.38 3.47 -21.73
N PRO A 166 14.54 4.16 -21.87
CA PRO A 166 15.24 4.73 -20.70
C PRO A 166 14.40 5.70 -19.87
N GLU A 167 13.52 6.46 -20.48
CA GLU A 167 12.58 7.38 -19.82
C GLU A 167 11.51 6.64 -19.02
N ALA A 168 11.18 5.40 -19.37
CA ALA A 168 10.22 4.57 -18.65
C ALA A 168 10.84 3.74 -17.51
N VAL A 169 12.10 4.04 -17.14
CA VAL A 169 12.77 3.47 -15.95
C VAL A 169 12.77 4.52 -14.84
N ILE A 170 11.82 4.37 -13.92
CA ILE A 170 11.56 5.28 -12.81
C ILE A 170 12.25 4.75 -11.56
N GLN A 171 12.88 5.60 -10.78
CA GLN A 171 13.41 5.23 -9.48
C GLN A 171 12.44 5.60 -8.36
N SER A 172 12.26 4.69 -7.40
CA SER A 172 11.52 4.90 -6.16
C SER A 172 12.49 4.77 -4.99
N ILE A 173 13.06 5.90 -4.60
CA ILE A 173 14.03 5.96 -3.51
C ILE A 173 13.31 6.08 -2.18
N ASP A 174 13.89 5.51 -1.12
CA ASP A 174 13.36 5.64 0.23
C ASP A 174 13.22 7.11 0.62
N GLN A 175 12.05 7.47 1.12
CA GLN A 175 11.69 8.81 1.53
C GLN A 175 11.45 8.86 3.04
N ASN A 176 11.55 10.05 3.63
CA ASN A 176 11.25 10.26 5.05
C ASN A 176 9.78 9.99 5.38
N THR A 177 8.91 10.12 4.40
CA THR A 177 7.48 9.81 4.50
C THR A 177 6.95 9.31 3.16
N ILE A 178 5.99 8.37 3.21
CA ILE A 178 5.32 7.86 2.01
C ILE A 178 4.62 8.98 1.21
N TYR A 179 4.28 10.08 1.85
CA TYR A 179 3.63 11.23 1.21
C TYR A 179 4.55 12.01 0.26
N GLU A 180 5.87 11.81 0.31
CA GLU A 180 6.82 12.38 -0.66
C GLU A 180 6.88 11.60 -1.97
N VAL A 181 6.47 10.32 -1.95
CA VAL A 181 6.57 9.43 -3.11
C VAL A 181 5.85 9.97 -4.35
N PRO A 182 4.59 10.45 -4.28
CA PRO A 182 3.92 11.00 -5.47
C PRO A 182 4.67 12.17 -6.10
N VAL A 183 5.27 13.04 -5.30
CA VAL A 183 6.07 14.18 -5.80
C VAL A 183 7.29 13.67 -6.55
N ARG A 184 8.00 12.69 -5.99
CA ARG A 184 9.17 12.07 -6.66
C ARG A 184 8.81 11.35 -7.95
N MET A 185 7.61 10.78 -8.03
CA MET A 185 7.11 10.17 -9.27
C MET A 185 6.74 11.23 -10.32
N ALA A 186 6.10 12.33 -9.90
CA ALA A 186 5.76 13.46 -10.78
C ALA A 186 7.02 14.16 -11.33
N GLU A 187 8.05 14.37 -10.50
CA GLU A 187 9.36 14.92 -10.95
C GLU A 187 10.00 14.09 -12.07
N GLN A 188 9.77 12.79 -12.08
CA GLN A 188 10.23 11.87 -13.12
C GLN A 188 9.22 11.70 -14.28
N LYS A 189 8.10 12.45 -14.25
CA LYS A 189 7.06 12.46 -15.29
C LYS A 189 6.41 11.09 -15.52
N LEU A 190 6.25 10.28 -14.45
CA LEU A 190 5.63 8.96 -14.55
C LEU A 190 4.22 9.03 -15.13
N ASP A 191 3.41 10.00 -14.70
CA ASP A 191 2.08 10.30 -15.20
C ASP A 191 2.09 10.59 -16.71
N SER A 192 2.95 11.49 -17.16
CA SER A 192 3.09 11.85 -18.57
C SER A 192 3.54 10.65 -19.41
N ILE A 193 4.45 9.82 -18.92
CA ILE A 193 4.90 8.59 -19.59
C ILE A 193 3.75 7.60 -19.75
N ILE A 194 2.93 7.44 -18.71
CA ILE A 194 1.73 6.58 -18.76
C ILE A 194 0.75 7.10 -19.82
N LEU A 195 0.43 8.39 -19.79
CA LEU A 195 -0.47 9.01 -20.78
C LEU A 195 0.04 8.84 -22.22
N GLN A 196 1.34 9.09 -22.44
CA GLN A 196 1.96 8.88 -23.76
C GLN A 196 1.84 7.43 -24.24
N LYS A 197 2.05 6.46 -23.36
CA LYS A 197 1.90 5.03 -23.71
C LYS A 197 0.47 4.64 -24.04
N PHE A 198 -0.52 5.33 -23.47
CA PHE A 198 -1.93 5.21 -23.84
C PHE A 198 -2.31 6.05 -25.06
N ASN A 199 -1.39 6.81 -25.67
CA ASN A 199 -1.64 7.81 -26.72
C ASN A 199 -2.67 8.89 -26.29
N LEU A 200 -2.61 9.33 -25.05
CA LEU A 200 -3.39 10.41 -24.50
C LEU A 200 -2.58 11.71 -24.44
N SER A 201 -3.27 12.85 -24.41
CA SER A 201 -2.62 14.15 -24.28
C SER A 201 -1.89 14.31 -22.94
N THR A 202 -0.73 14.96 -22.98
CA THR A 202 0.10 15.29 -21.81
C THR A 202 0.21 16.80 -21.60
N GLU A 203 -0.66 17.58 -22.21
CA GLU A 203 -0.64 19.07 -22.13
C GLU A 203 -1.01 19.57 -20.74
N LYS A 204 -1.83 18.80 -20.00
CA LYS A 204 -2.23 19.14 -18.64
C LYS A 204 -1.30 18.47 -17.63
N GLU A 205 -0.61 19.27 -16.85
CA GLU A 205 0.20 18.79 -15.73
C GLU A 205 -0.68 18.37 -14.54
N ALA A 206 -0.16 17.44 -13.73
CA ALA A 206 -0.82 17.02 -12.51
C ALA A 206 -0.89 18.18 -11.48
N GLU A 207 -2.06 18.42 -10.91
CA GLU A 207 -2.26 19.45 -9.89
C GLU A 207 -1.74 18.98 -8.52
N MET A 208 -0.47 19.22 -8.25
CA MET A 208 0.20 18.83 -7.01
C MET A 208 0.17 19.91 -5.91
N GLY A 209 -0.43 21.07 -6.16
CA GLY A 209 -0.43 22.21 -5.23
C GLY A 209 -0.90 21.87 -3.81
N PRO A 210 -2.10 21.32 -3.61
CA PRO A 210 -2.59 20.94 -2.29
C PRO A 210 -1.70 19.89 -1.58
N TRP A 211 -1.12 18.98 -2.36
CA TRP A 211 -0.21 17.94 -1.85
C TRP A 211 1.11 18.53 -1.37
N MET A 212 1.70 19.44 -2.16
CA MET A 212 2.92 20.17 -1.80
C MET A 212 2.71 21.01 -0.54
N HIS A 213 1.57 21.70 -0.43
CA HIS A 213 1.23 22.47 0.76
C HIS A 213 1.14 21.59 2.03
N PHE A 214 0.57 20.39 1.92
CA PHE A 214 0.54 19.43 3.03
C PHE A 214 1.98 19.02 3.45
N LEU A 215 2.87 18.76 2.49
CA LEU A 215 4.26 18.43 2.77
C LEU A 215 5.03 19.58 3.41
N GLU A 216 4.81 20.81 2.94
CA GLU A 216 5.42 22.02 3.52
C GLU A 216 5.01 22.19 4.99
N ARG A 217 3.72 22.07 5.31
CA ARG A 217 3.25 22.12 6.71
C ARG A 217 3.94 21.06 7.56
N ARG A 218 4.01 19.83 7.04
CA ARG A 218 4.69 18.72 7.73
C ARG A 218 6.16 18.99 8.00
N HIS A 219 6.90 19.54 7.03
CA HIS A 219 8.32 19.85 7.17
C HIS A 219 8.56 21.05 8.11
N ASN A 220 7.70 22.05 8.05
CA ASN A 220 7.83 23.27 8.83
C ASN A 220 7.36 23.14 10.28
N ALA A 221 6.63 22.09 10.61
CA ALA A 221 6.18 21.84 11.97
C ALA A 221 7.39 21.73 12.93
N LYS A 222 7.37 22.56 14.00
CA LYS A 222 8.46 22.63 15.00
C LYS A 222 8.05 22.03 16.33
N GLU A 223 6.83 22.32 16.76
CA GLU A 223 6.32 21.88 18.05
C GLU A 223 5.93 20.40 18.00
N ILE A 224 6.35 19.65 19.00
CA ILE A 224 6.09 18.22 19.09
C ILE A 224 4.80 17.99 19.87
N ILE A 225 3.95 17.11 19.35
CA ILE A 225 2.85 16.52 20.10
C ILE A 225 3.16 15.03 20.34
N ARG A 226 3.04 14.59 21.60
CA ARG A 226 3.31 13.21 22.03
C ARG A 226 2.00 12.49 22.30
N ILE A 227 1.73 11.43 21.54
CA ILE A 227 0.50 10.63 21.68
C ILE A 227 0.88 9.22 22.09
N GLY A 228 0.36 8.79 23.24
CA GLY A 228 0.48 7.42 23.73
C GLY A 228 -0.59 6.51 23.12
N LEU A 229 -0.17 5.35 22.63
CA LEU A 229 -1.07 4.32 22.07
C LEU A 229 -1.13 3.15 23.06
N VAL A 230 -2.20 3.09 23.86
CA VAL A 230 -2.41 2.00 24.82
C VAL A 230 -3.06 0.81 24.10
N GLY A 231 -2.26 -0.20 23.84
CA GLY A 231 -2.69 -1.36 23.05
C GLY A 231 -1.99 -2.65 23.47
N LYS A 232 -2.44 -3.76 22.87
CA LYS A 232 -1.88 -5.10 23.16
C LYS A 232 -1.12 -5.74 22.00
N TYR A 233 -1.20 -5.14 20.82
CA TYR A 233 -0.48 -5.63 19.64
C TYR A 233 0.80 -4.84 19.45
N ASN A 234 1.92 -5.53 19.39
CA ASN A 234 3.24 -4.91 19.25
C ASN A 234 3.70 -4.80 17.79
N LEU A 235 2.76 -4.88 16.85
CA LEU A 235 3.01 -4.76 15.40
C LEU A 235 2.55 -3.38 14.93
N GLN A 236 3.41 -2.64 14.26
CA GLN A 236 3.06 -1.33 13.68
C GLN A 236 1.86 -1.43 12.74
N ASP A 237 1.73 -2.53 12.00
CA ASP A 237 0.65 -2.76 11.07
C ASP A 237 -0.71 -2.89 11.75
N ALA A 238 -0.77 -3.40 12.99
CA ALA A 238 -2.02 -3.54 13.73
C ALA A 238 -2.74 -2.21 13.99
N TYR A 239 -2.00 -1.10 14.02
CA TYR A 239 -2.52 0.24 14.27
C TYR A 239 -2.22 1.22 13.14
N LYS A 240 -1.92 0.73 11.94
CA LYS A 240 -1.46 1.53 10.81
C LYS A 240 -2.41 2.70 10.50
N SER A 241 -3.71 2.47 10.42
CA SER A 241 -4.69 3.51 10.15
C SER A 241 -4.74 4.59 11.24
N ILE A 242 -4.56 4.20 12.51
CA ILE A 242 -4.49 5.13 13.63
C ILE A 242 -3.24 6.00 13.51
N LEU A 243 -2.09 5.39 13.26
CA LEU A 243 -0.82 6.11 13.09
C LEU A 243 -0.87 7.10 11.93
N GLU A 244 -1.43 6.70 10.79
CA GLU A 244 -1.59 7.58 9.63
C GLU A 244 -2.57 8.73 9.91
N SER A 245 -3.70 8.44 10.58
CA SER A 245 -4.67 9.48 10.97
C SER A 245 -4.05 10.50 11.92
N LEU A 246 -3.29 10.04 12.91
CA LEU A 246 -2.56 10.91 13.83
C LEU A 246 -1.50 11.75 13.10
N SER A 247 -0.78 11.14 12.15
CA SER A 247 0.23 11.82 11.34
C SER A 247 -0.39 12.95 10.50
N GLN A 248 -1.54 12.71 9.87
CA GLN A 248 -2.27 13.70 9.11
C GLN A 248 -2.82 14.81 10.04
N ALA A 249 -3.47 14.43 11.13
CA ALA A 249 -4.00 15.37 12.11
C ALA A 249 -2.91 16.29 12.69
N ALA A 250 -1.75 15.74 13.04
CA ALA A 250 -0.61 16.51 13.52
C ALA A 250 -0.13 17.51 12.46
N THR A 251 -0.03 17.09 11.20
CA THR A 251 0.34 17.96 10.08
C THR A 251 -0.66 19.11 9.91
N TYR A 252 -1.95 18.81 9.96
CA TYR A 252 -2.99 19.85 9.85
C TYR A 252 -3.02 20.83 11.04
N ASN A 253 -2.45 20.47 12.16
CA ASN A 253 -2.30 21.33 13.34
C ASN A 253 -0.88 21.91 13.48
N ASP A 254 -0.05 21.83 12.43
CA ASP A 254 1.33 22.32 12.40
C ASP A 254 2.19 21.74 13.54
N ARG A 255 1.96 20.47 13.86
CA ARG A 255 2.65 19.73 14.90
C ARG A 255 3.49 18.58 14.32
N LYS A 256 4.61 18.30 14.97
CA LYS A 256 5.42 17.12 14.70
C LYS A 256 4.98 15.99 15.61
N LEU A 257 4.39 14.94 15.04
CA LEU A 257 3.91 13.80 15.80
C LEU A 257 5.07 12.96 16.35
N LYS A 258 4.99 12.63 17.64
CA LYS A 258 5.78 11.56 18.27
C LYS A 258 4.82 10.60 18.93
N THR A 259 4.81 9.34 18.49
CA THR A 259 3.98 8.29 19.09
C THR A 259 4.81 7.39 20.00
N GLU A 260 4.21 6.96 21.10
CA GLU A 260 4.77 5.96 22.00
C GLU A 260 3.76 4.82 22.18
N PHE A 261 4.20 3.59 21.93
CA PHE A 261 3.38 2.41 22.14
C PHE A 261 3.48 1.95 23.61
N ILE A 262 2.34 1.90 24.27
CA ILE A 262 2.20 1.49 25.67
C ILE A 262 1.50 0.14 25.71
N ASN A 263 2.23 -0.91 26.09
CA ASN A 263 1.65 -2.25 26.17
C ASN A 263 0.67 -2.34 27.35
N SER A 264 -0.62 -2.49 27.06
CA SER A 264 -1.68 -2.58 28.04
C SER A 264 -1.57 -3.79 28.99
N GLU A 265 -0.89 -4.86 28.59
CA GLU A 265 -0.68 -6.03 29.46
C GLU A 265 0.34 -5.78 30.60
N LYS A 266 1.17 -4.73 30.43
CA LYS A 266 2.19 -4.37 31.42
C LYS A 266 1.79 -3.20 32.31
N LEU A 267 0.63 -2.57 32.04
CA LEU A 267 0.16 -1.44 32.85
C LEU A 267 -0.45 -1.92 34.16
N THR A 268 -0.04 -1.27 35.24
CA THR A 268 -0.56 -1.42 36.60
C THR A 268 -0.83 -0.04 37.19
N THR A 269 -1.57 0.01 38.29
CA THR A 269 -1.78 1.26 39.05
C THR A 269 -0.48 1.92 39.52
N ASP A 270 0.55 1.13 39.80
CA ASP A 270 1.80 1.63 40.29
C ASP A 270 2.72 2.23 39.21
N ASN A 271 2.56 1.80 37.97
CA ASN A 271 3.47 2.21 36.87
C ASN A 271 2.82 3.09 35.78
N VAL A 272 1.50 3.24 35.77
CA VAL A 272 0.77 3.95 34.73
C VAL A 272 1.21 5.40 34.57
N ALA A 273 1.47 6.12 35.67
CA ALA A 273 1.97 7.49 35.67
C ALA A 273 3.27 7.63 34.86
N GLY A 274 4.21 6.72 35.04
CA GLY A 274 5.50 6.75 34.36
C GLY A 274 5.41 6.65 32.83
N TYR A 275 4.35 6.09 32.30
CA TYR A 275 4.09 6.00 30.86
C TYR A 275 3.27 7.17 30.33
N ILE A 276 2.26 7.63 31.09
CA ILE A 276 1.22 8.54 30.59
C ILE A 276 1.57 10.01 30.81
N ASP A 277 2.23 10.38 31.91
CA ASP A 277 2.51 11.80 32.27
C ASP A 277 3.36 12.56 31.24
N LYS A 278 4.04 11.84 30.35
CA LYS A 278 4.87 12.43 29.28
C LYS A 278 4.07 12.72 28.01
N MET A 279 2.81 12.27 27.96
CA MET A 279 1.98 12.34 26.76
C MET A 279 1.07 13.55 26.79
N ASP A 280 0.88 14.17 25.64
CA ASP A 280 -0.08 15.25 25.45
C ASP A 280 -1.49 14.69 25.22
N GLY A 281 -1.62 13.41 24.91
CA GLY A 281 -2.89 12.71 24.76
C GLY A 281 -2.70 11.20 24.62
N ILE A 282 -3.77 10.47 24.89
CA ILE A 282 -3.79 9.00 24.89
C ILE A 282 -4.86 8.46 23.94
N ILE A 283 -4.49 7.46 23.16
CA ILE A 283 -5.45 6.63 22.41
C ILE A 283 -5.54 5.25 23.06
N ILE A 284 -6.73 4.89 23.53
CA ILE A 284 -7.02 3.52 23.93
C ILE A 284 -7.38 2.72 22.68
N CYS A 285 -6.46 1.89 22.23
CA CYS A 285 -6.51 1.21 20.95
C CYS A 285 -7.60 0.12 20.88
N PRO A 286 -8.08 -0.23 19.67
CA PRO A 286 -8.99 -1.35 19.45
C PRO A 286 -8.33 -2.70 19.78
N GLY A 287 -9.12 -3.77 19.80
CA GLY A 287 -8.64 -5.13 19.99
C GLY A 287 -9.76 -6.10 20.29
N PHE A 288 -9.43 -7.40 20.40
CA PHE A 288 -10.36 -8.49 20.64
C PHE A 288 -9.91 -9.33 21.85
N GLY A 289 -10.88 -9.94 22.53
CA GLY A 289 -10.64 -10.83 23.68
C GLY A 289 -10.15 -10.09 24.92
N GLN A 290 -9.96 -10.83 26.00
CA GLN A 290 -9.77 -10.26 27.34
C GLN A 290 -8.35 -9.80 27.66
N ARG A 291 -7.37 -10.23 26.89
CA ARG A 291 -5.96 -9.89 27.10
C ARG A 291 -5.74 -8.38 27.04
N GLY A 292 -5.12 -7.80 28.07
CA GLY A 292 -4.78 -6.38 28.17
C GLY A 292 -5.97 -5.43 28.45
N ILE A 293 -7.15 -5.95 28.84
CA ILE A 293 -8.32 -5.13 29.23
C ILE A 293 -8.03 -4.34 30.49
N GLU A 294 -7.54 -4.97 31.55
CA GLU A 294 -7.27 -4.33 32.84
C GLU A 294 -6.34 -3.12 32.70
N GLY A 295 -5.25 -3.27 31.95
CA GLY A 295 -4.34 -2.14 31.70
C GLY A 295 -4.96 -1.00 30.91
N LYS A 296 -5.93 -1.28 30.02
CA LYS A 296 -6.68 -0.23 29.31
C LYS A 296 -7.63 0.51 30.27
N ILE A 297 -8.30 -0.22 31.18
CA ILE A 297 -9.15 0.36 32.22
C ILE A 297 -8.32 1.25 33.14
N ILE A 298 -7.17 0.75 33.62
CA ILE A 298 -6.24 1.51 34.46
C ILE A 298 -5.77 2.79 33.73
N ALA A 299 -5.39 2.69 32.47
CA ALA A 299 -4.98 3.85 31.69
C ALA A 299 -6.12 4.87 31.53
N THR A 300 -7.32 4.40 31.25
CA THR A 300 -8.52 5.26 31.11
C THR A 300 -8.86 5.97 32.42
N GLN A 301 -8.85 5.23 33.53
CA GLN A 301 -9.08 5.79 34.85
C GLN A 301 -8.06 6.89 35.18
N TYR A 302 -6.77 6.55 34.97
CA TYR A 302 -5.69 7.50 35.23
C TYR A 302 -5.83 8.78 34.40
N CYS A 303 -6.09 8.67 33.11
CA CYS A 303 -6.28 9.81 32.22
C CYS A 303 -7.45 10.71 32.68
N ARG A 304 -8.58 10.11 33.07
CA ARG A 304 -9.75 10.83 33.58
C ARG A 304 -9.44 11.58 34.87
N GLU A 305 -8.73 10.94 35.80
CA GLU A 305 -8.40 11.53 37.11
C GLU A 305 -7.36 12.66 37.00
N HIS A 306 -6.58 12.70 35.92
CA HIS A 306 -5.52 13.69 35.69
C HIS A 306 -5.79 14.63 34.49
N ASP A 307 -7.04 14.68 34.00
CA ASP A 307 -7.47 15.56 32.89
C ASP A 307 -6.60 15.40 31.61
N ILE A 308 -6.13 14.19 31.32
CA ILE A 308 -5.32 13.91 30.14
C ILE A 308 -6.27 13.60 28.96
N PRO A 309 -6.16 14.33 27.80
CA PRO A 309 -6.97 14.09 26.62
C PRO A 309 -6.90 12.64 26.17
N THR A 310 -8.07 11.98 26.11
CA THR A 310 -8.12 10.53 25.84
C THR A 310 -9.20 10.22 24.82
N PHE A 311 -8.87 9.34 23.87
CA PHE A 311 -9.80 8.87 22.85
C PHE A 311 -9.78 7.34 22.76
N GLY A 312 -10.93 6.72 22.87
CA GLY A 312 -11.09 5.25 22.79
C GLY A 312 -11.67 4.81 21.47
N ILE A 313 -11.09 3.78 20.87
CA ILE A 313 -11.53 3.20 19.59
C ILE A 313 -12.01 1.78 19.81
N CYS A 314 -13.27 1.45 19.38
CA CYS A 314 -13.87 0.13 19.47
C CYS A 314 -13.79 -0.43 20.91
N LEU A 315 -12.98 -1.49 21.16
CA LEU A 315 -12.74 -2.00 22.53
C LEU A 315 -12.23 -0.90 23.46
N GLY A 316 -11.41 0.04 22.96
CA GLY A 316 -10.94 1.17 23.75
C GLY A 316 -12.07 2.07 24.25
N MET A 317 -13.05 2.37 23.40
CA MET A 317 -14.25 3.11 23.78
C MET A 317 -15.06 2.35 24.85
N GLN A 318 -15.21 1.04 24.69
CA GLN A 318 -15.92 0.18 25.66
C GLN A 318 -15.22 0.18 27.05
N MET A 319 -13.90 0.34 27.08
CA MET A 319 -13.14 0.44 28.34
C MET A 319 -13.26 1.81 29.00
N MET A 320 -13.75 2.83 28.30
CA MET A 320 -13.97 4.18 28.84
C MET A 320 -15.37 4.35 29.45
N VAL A 321 -16.30 3.45 29.16
CA VAL A 321 -17.68 3.44 29.66
C VAL A 321 -17.82 2.51 30.86
#